data_7f9c493d3e91fcc4a867a3a1bcb95dcf
#
_entry.id   7f9c493d3e91fcc4a867a3a1bcb95dcf
#
_cell.length_a   1.000
_cell.length_b   1.000
_cell.length_c   1.000
_cell.angle_alpha   90.00
_cell.angle_beta   90.00
_cell.angle_gamma   90.00
#
_symmetry.space_group_name_H-M   'P 1'
#
loop_
_entity.id
_entity.type
_entity.pdbx_description
1 polymer ?
#
loop_
_entity_poly.entity_id
_entity_poly.type
_entity_poly.pdbx_seq_one_letter_code
_entity_poly.pdbx_strand_id
1 'polypeptide(L)'
;GYNNDPNQFLQADRLGIVSRRTNTLGLVRFTWGDYVQVFDSLYNGDRGVEAAYPMVELPVVRNLRLVAGVRFETTDLQVHSESYLASSVTSQRINDAHLEQQDWLPSLGLIYTVTSNMTVRANYSQTIARPTFRELAAYYSYDPTIGDFIEGNPLLQMTGIDNYDLRWEWF
;
A
#
# COMPACT_ATOMS: atom_id res chain seq x y z
N GLY A 1 20.84 -14.09 43.29
CA GLY A 1 20.09 -12.93 43.77
C GLY A 1 20.07 -11.85 42.72
N TYR A 2 18.93 -11.33 42.39
CA TYR A 2 18.81 -10.17 41.51
C TYR A 2 19.48 -8.99 42.21
N ASN A 3 20.54 -8.49 41.63
CA ASN A 3 21.16 -7.25 42.04
C ASN A 3 20.36 -6.12 41.29
N ASN A 4 19.90 -5.10 42.02
CA ASN A 4 19.11 -4.00 41.50
C ASN A 4 19.91 -2.99 40.64
N ASP A 5 20.97 -3.42 39.98
CA ASP A 5 21.72 -2.58 39.05
C ASP A 5 20.99 -2.53 37.70
N PRO A 6 20.42 -1.35 37.31
CA PRO A 6 19.71 -1.22 36.04
C PRO A 6 20.56 -1.50 34.81
N ASN A 7 21.89 -1.42 34.91
CA ASN A 7 22.79 -1.72 33.80
C ASN A 7 22.90 -3.23 33.55
N GLN A 8 22.48 -4.08 34.49
CA GLN A 8 22.48 -5.54 34.27
C GLN A 8 21.43 -5.99 33.24
N PHE A 9 20.37 -5.21 33.03
CA PHE A 9 19.37 -5.52 32.02
C PHE A 9 19.88 -5.32 30.59
N LEU A 10 20.91 -4.52 30.39
CA LEU A 10 21.52 -4.22 29.10
C LEU A 10 22.76 -5.09 28.80
N GLN A 11 23.07 -6.05 29.66
CA GLN A 11 24.17 -6.97 29.39
C GLN A 11 23.79 -7.97 28.30
N ALA A 12 24.71 -8.19 27.36
CA ALA A 12 24.51 -9.00 26.17
C ALA A 12 24.05 -10.44 26.46
N ASP A 13 24.54 -11.05 27.53
CA ASP A 13 24.20 -12.38 28.01
C ASP A 13 22.77 -12.47 28.56
N ARG A 14 22.21 -11.37 29.08
CA ARG A 14 20.85 -11.31 29.63
C ARG A 14 19.80 -10.90 28.59
N LEU A 15 20.24 -10.21 27.56
CA LEU A 15 19.39 -9.85 26.41
C LEU A 15 19.25 -10.99 25.39
N GLY A 16 19.81 -12.18 25.70
CA GLY A 16 19.77 -13.30 24.76
C GLY A 16 20.60 -13.06 23.50
N ILE A 17 21.67 -12.23 23.61
CA ILE A 17 22.60 -12.01 22.51
C ILE A 17 23.48 -13.22 22.36
N VAL A 18 23.16 -14.08 21.40
CA VAL A 18 23.91 -15.34 21.15
C VAL A 18 25.21 -15.09 20.38
N SER A 19 25.28 -14.01 19.59
CA SER A 19 26.53 -13.61 18.96
C SER A 19 26.58 -12.13 18.70
N ARG A 20 27.66 -11.48 19.09
CA ARG A 20 28.03 -10.15 18.69
C ARG A 20 28.90 -10.24 17.45
N ARG A 21 28.33 -10.18 16.27
CA ARG A 21 29.09 -10.05 15.04
C ARG A 21 29.03 -8.58 14.61
N THR A 22 30.05 -7.82 14.87
CA THR A 22 30.27 -6.52 14.28
C THR A 22 30.79 -6.77 12.86
N ASN A 23 29.99 -6.38 11.85
CA ASN A 23 30.53 -6.27 10.50
C ASN A 23 31.34 -4.98 10.38
N THR A 24 31.97 -4.75 9.23
CA THR A 24 32.76 -3.56 8.91
C THR A 24 31.97 -2.24 9.00
N LEU A 25 30.63 -2.30 9.14
CA LEU A 25 29.72 -1.15 9.27
C LEU A 25 29.29 -0.88 10.72
N GLY A 26 29.79 -1.62 11.71
CA GLY A 26 29.47 -1.41 13.12
C GLY A 26 28.09 -1.88 13.56
N LEU A 27 27.39 -2.65 12.72
CA LEU A 27 26.05 -3.13 13.01
C LEU A 27 26.08 -4.32 13.99
N VAL A 28 25.21 -4.29 14.99
CA VAL A 28 25.11 -5.31 16.02
C VAL A 28 23.87 -6.14 15.77
N ARG A 29 24.05 -7.43 15.57
CA ARG A 29 22.97 -8.39 15.46
C ARG A 29 22.56 -8.86 16.85
N PHE A 30 21.30 -8.64 17.20
CA PHE A 30 20.69 -9.16 18.41
C PHE A 30 19.83 -10.37 18.07
N THR A 31 19.96 -11.45 18.83
CA THR A 31 19.04 -12.58 18.77
C THR A 31 18.36 -12.70 20.13
N TRP A 32 17.04 -12.64 20.16
CA TRP A 32 16.25 -12.99 21.34
C TRP A 32 15.55 -14.30 21.06
N GLY A 33 15.93 -15.34 21.78
CA GLY A 33 15.44 -16.67 21.47
C GLY A 33 15.82 -17.07 20.05
N ASP A 34 14.88 -17.61 19.31
CA ASP A 34 15.05 -17.99 17.91
C ASP A 34 14.80 -16.86 16.92
N TYR A 35 14.53 -15.62 17.39
CA TYR A 35 14.21 -14.49 16.54
C TYR A 35 15.43 -13.63 16.26
N VAL A 36 15.68 -13.41 14.99
CA VAL A 36 16.67 -12.44 14.49
C VAL A 36 15.94 -11.18 14.10
N GLN A 37 16.05 -10.12 14.91
CA GLN A 37 15.61 -8.80 14.48
C GLN A 37 16.70 -8.18 13.62
N VAL A 38 16.35 -7.86 12.39
CA VAL A 38 17.24 -7.19 11.46
C VAL A 38 16.69 -5.78 11.24
N PHE A 39 17.34 -4.80 11.84
CA PHE A 39 16.96 -3.38 11.75
C PHE A 39 17.81 -2.67 10.69
N ASP A 40 17.70 -3.05 9.42
CA ASP A 40 18.56 -2.43 8.41
C ASP A 40 17.91 -2.33 7.05
N SER A 41 16.61 -2.02 7.03
CA SER A 41 15.94 -1.79 5.77
C SER A 41 15.28 -0.42 5.78
N LEU A 42 15.63 0.39 4.80
CA LEU A 42 15.04 1.70 4.54
C LEU A 42 14.41 1.68 3.16
N TYR A 43 13.36 2.44 2.96
CA TYR A 43 12.83 2.71 1.64
C TYR A 43 12.42 4.16 1.50
N ASN A 44 12.58 4.68 0.30
CA ASN A 44 12.07 5.98 -0.14
C ASN A 44 11.07 5.76 -1.25
N GLY A 45 9.98 6.52 -1.26
CA GLY A 45 8.97 6.42 -2.30
C GLY A 45 8.48 7.78 -2.74
N ASP A 46 8.39 7.97 -4.05
CA ASP A 46 7.82 9.13 -4.70
C ASP A 46 6.61 8.70 -5.53
N ARG A 47 5.57 9.54 -5.53
CA ARG A 47 4.37 9.31 -6.34
C ARG A 47 3.87 10.60 -6.94
N GLY A 48 3.87 10.66 -8.26
CA GLY A 48 3.21 11.67 -9.07
C GLY A 48 1.88 11.14 -9.61
N VAL A 49 0.80 11.91 -9.52
CA VAL A 49 -0.48 11.60 -10.16
C VAL A 49 -0.99 12.85 -10.86
N GLU A 50 -1.13 12.78 -12.17
CA GLU A 50 -1.75 13.81 -12.99
C GLU A 50 -3.09 13.31 -13.48
N ALA A 51 -4.13 14.14 -13.39
CA ALA A 51 -5.46 13.72 -13.79
C ALA A 51 -6.28 14.87 -14.38
N ALA A 52 -7.10 14.50 -15.35
CA ALA A 52 -8.13 15.37 -15.92
C ALA A 52 -9.45 14.61 -16.01
N TYR A 53 -10.58 15.31 -15.82
CA TYR A 53 -11.89 14.67 -15.92
C TYR A 53 -12.92 15.63 -16.54
N PRO A 54 -13.50 15.32 -17.70
CA PRO A 54 -14.75 15.89 -18.16
C PRO A 54 -15.95 15.12 -17.59
N MET A 55 -17.00 15.86 -17.26
CA MET A 55 -18.27 15.32 -16.80
C MET A 55 -19.43 16.10 -17.43
N VAL A 56 -20.53 15.42 -17.72
CA VAL A 56 -21.76 16.00 -18.25
C VAL A 56 -22.97 15.45 -17.48
N GLU A 57 -23.92 16.34 -17.20
CA GLU A 57 -25.21 15.97 -16.65
C GLU A 57 -26.30 16.40 -17.67
N LEU A 58 -27.14 15.45 -18.09
CA LEU A 58 -28.15 15.64 -19.09
C LEU A 58 -29.53 15.20 -18.58
N PRO A 59 -30.56 16.06 -18.62
CA PRO A 59 -31.92 15.63 -18.44
C PRO A 59 -32.39 14.92 -19.73
N VAL A 60 -32.43 13.58 -19.72
CA VAL A 60 -32.81 12.76 -20.87
C VAL A 60 -34.30 12.87 -21.12
N VAL A 61 -35.09 12.78 -20.06
CA VAL A 61 -36.53 13.09 -20.03
C VAL A 61 -36.86 13.72 -18.68
N ARG A 62 -38.11 14.16 -18.52
CA ARG A 62 -38.56 14.96 -17.36
C ARG A 62 -38.18 14.35 -15.98
N ASN A 63 -38.16 13.03 -15.89
CA ASN A 63 -37.87 12.31 -14.62
C ASN A 63 -36.57 11.48 -14.66
N LEU A 64 -35.82 11.52 -15.77
CA LEU A 64 -34.57 10.78 -15.91
C LEU A 64 -33.41 11.71 -16.20
N ARG A 65 -32.41 11.68 -15.33
CA ARG A 65 -31.15 12.38 -15.51
C ARG A 65 -30.02 11.37 -15.71
N LEU A 66 -29.17 11.66 -16.67
CA LEU A 66 -27.94 10.94 -16.94
C LEU A 66 -26.77 11.79 -16.48
N VAL A 67 -25.89 11.21 -15.70
CA VAL A 67 -24.59 11.79 -15.34
C VAL A 67 -23.52 10.88 -15.95
N ALA A 68 -22.69 11.42 -16.82
CA ALA A 68 -21.62 10.66 -17.45
C ALA A 68 -20.31 11.41 -17.35
N GLY A 69 -19.24 10.71 -17.10
CA GLY A 69 -17.90 11.28 -17.02
C GLY A 69 -16.83 10.25 -17.33
N VAL A 70 -15.66 10.76 -17.60
CA VAL A 70 -14.46 9.95 -17.71
C VAL A 70 -13.32 10.70 -17.06
N ARG A 71 -12.54 10.00 -16.25
CA ARG A 71 -11.31 10.51 -15.66
C ARG A 71 -10.13 9.83 -16.32
N PHE A 72 -9.24 10.64 -16.84
CA PHE A 72 -7.93 10.17 -17.29
C PHE A 72 -6.91 10.46 -16.23
N GLU A 73 -6.12 9.45 -15.86
CA GLU A 73 -5.03 9.56 -14.90
C GLU A 73 -3.74 9.01 -15.47
N THR A 74 -2.64 9.70 -15.18
CA THR A 74 -1.29 9.18 -15.33
C THR A 74 -0.68 9.09 -13.95
N THR A 75 -0.23 7.92 -13.58
CA THR A 75 0.44 7.66 -12.29
C THR A 75 1.88 7.24 -12.55
N ASP A 76 2.81 7.90 -11.89
CA ASP A 76 4.21 7.51 -11.78
C ASP A 76 4.50 7.26 -10.30
N LEU A 77 4.90 6.04 -9.95
CA LEU A 77 5.18 5.62 -8.60
C LEU A 77 6.52 4.88 -8.57
N GLN A 78 7.46 5.41 -7.80
CA GLN A 78 8.81 4.89 -7.68
C GLN A 78 9.09 4.59 -6.21
N VAL A 79 9.66 3.43 -5.94
CA VAL A 79 10.11 3.02 -4.60
C VAL A 79 11.52 2.48 -4.72
N HIS A 80 12.42 3.08 -3.99
CA HIS A 80 13.79 2.63 -3.84
C HIS A 80 13.97 2.03 -2.44
N SER A 81 14.48 0.81 -2.37
CA SER A 81 14.67 0.08 -1.11
C SER A 81 16.15 -0.23 -0.89
N GLU A 82 16.65 0.12 0.30
CA GLU A 82 17.99 -0.23 0.74
C GLU A 82 17.90 -1.33 1.80
N SER A 83 18.47 -2.50 1.54
CA SER A 83 18.56 -3.59 2.49
C SER A 83 20.00 -4.09 2.62
N TYR A 84 20.58 -3.92 3.79
CA TYR A 84 21.95 -4.36 4.09
C TYR A 84 22.12 -5.89 4.13
N LEU A 85 21.03 -6.62 4.26
CA LEU A 85 21.05 -8.09 4.17
C LEU A 85 21.25 -8.61 2.76
N ALA A 86 20.87 -7.85 1.76
CA ALA A 86 21.00 -8.25 0.35
C ALA A 86 22.47 -8.35 -0.11
N SER A 87 23.41 -7.73 0.59
CA SER A 87 24.82 -7.74 0.19
C SER A 87 25.55 -9.07 0.51
N SER A 88 24.96 -9.94 1.32
CA SER A 88 25.59 -11.19 1.75
C SER A 88 25.02 -12.46 1.13
N VAL A 89 23.90 -12.35 0.41
CA VAL A 89 23.28 -13.48 -0.29
C VAL A 89 23.15 -13.13 -1.75
N THR A 90 23.77 -13.91 -2.60
CA THR A 90 23.86 -13.82 -4.07
C THR A 90 22.48 -13.96 -4.74
N SER A 91 21.56 -13.12 -4.41
CA SER A 91 20.25 -13.06 -5.07
C SER A 91 20.08 -11.66 -5.61
N GLN A 92 19.85 -11.54 -6.91
CA GLN A 92 19.39 -10.33 -7.57
C GLN A 92 18.02 -9.95 -6.96
N ARG A 93 18.02 -9.34 -5.80
CA ARG A 93 16.80 -8.74 -5.27
C ARG A 93 16.55 -7.47 -6.04
N ILE A 94 15.38 -7.36 -6.62
CA ILE A 94 14.90 -6.12 -7.21
C ILE A 94 14.65 -5.18 -6.01
N ASN A 95 15.52 -4.19 -5.83
CA ASN A 95 15.42 -3.23 -4.74
C ASN A 95 14.54 -2.03 -5.10
N ASP A 96 14.25 -1.87 -6.39
CA ASP A 96 13.52 -0.74 -6.93
C ASP A 96 12.21 -1.23 -7.55
N ALA A 97 11.13 -0.54 -7.25
CA ALA A 97 9.85 -0.68 -7.94
C ALA A 97 9.55 0.60 -8.69
N HIS A 98 9.17 0.46 -9.96
CA HIS A 98 8.69 1.56 -10.78
C HIS A 98 7.41 1.14 -11.48
N LEU A 99 6.32 1.89 -11.21
CA LEU A 99 5.01 1.70 -11.80
C LEU A 99 4.62 2.99 -12.52
N GLU A 100 4.58 2.91 -13.84
CA GLU A 100 4.03 3.96 -14.70
C GLU A 100 2.81 3.40 -15.41
N GLN A 101 1.66 4.04 -15.22
CA GLN A 101 0.40 3.58 -15.80
C GLN A 101 -0.51 4.74 -16.16
N GLN A 102 -1.22 4.57 -17.27
CA GLN A 102 -2.27 5.49 -17.73
C GLN A 102 -3.61 4.77 -17.69
N ASP A 103 -4.59 5.40 -17.04
CA ASP A 103 -5.90 4.82 -16.82
C ASP A 103 -7.02 5.72 -17.32
N TRP A 104 -8.00 5.09 -17.97
CA TRP A 104 -9.27 5.67 -18.30
C TRP A 104 -10.33 5.12 -17.36
N LEU A 105 -10.91 5.99 -16.55
CA LEU A 105 -11.84 5.66 -15.49
C LEU A 105 -13.22 6.23 -15.82
N PRO A 106 -14.05 5.53 -16.61
CA PRO A 106 -15.38 5.96 -16.93
C PRO A 106 -16.31 5.89 -15.72
N SER A 107 -17.30 6.77 -15.69
CA SER A 107 -18.40 6.75 -14.73
C SER A 107 -19.71 7.05 -15.42
N LEU A 108 -20.77 6.36 -15.02
CA LEU A 108 -22.11 6.51 -15.55
C LEU A 108 -23.13 6.41 -14.42
N GLY A 109 -23.95 7.44 -14.26
CA GLY A 109 -25.01 7.50 -13.27
C GLY A 109 -26.36 7.76 -13.93
N LEU A 110 -27.37 7.01 -13.54
CA LEU A 110 -28.78 7.21 -13.91
C LEU A 110 -29.56 7.56 -12.65
N ILE A 111 -30.35 8.63 -12.70
CA ILE A 111 -31.21 9.07 -11.62
C ILE A 111 -32.64 9.15 -12.18
N TYR A 112 -33.50 8.23 -11.71
CA TYR A 112 -34.87 8.15 -12.13
C TYR A 112 -35.81 8.48 -10.99
N THR A 113 -36.57 9.56 -11.15
CA THR A 113 -37.64 10.00 -10.22
C THR A 113 -38.92 9.26 -10.56
N VAL A 114 -39.26 8.23 -9.80
CA VAL A 114 -40.45 7.40 -10.02
C VAL A 114 -41.71 8.18 -9.66
N THR A 115 -41.69 8.80 -8.48
CA THR A 115 -42.79 9.67 -7.97
C THR A 115 -42.14 10.86 -7.22
N SER A 116 -42.94 11.81 -6.76
CA SER A 116 -42.45 12.97 -6.01
C SER A 116 -41.66 12.64 -4.76
N ASN A 117 -41.84 11.43 -4.21
CA ASN A 117 -41.22 10.95 -2.97
C ASN A 117 -40.39 9.68 -3.19
N MET A 118 -40.16 9.26 -4.43
CA MET A 118 -39.42 8.03 -4.72
C MET A 118 -38.43 8.22 -5.87
N THR A 119 -37.16 7.85 -5.62
CA THR A 119 -36.07 7.96 -6.58
C THR A 119 -35.29 6.66 -6.63
N VAL A 120 -34.93 6.23 -7.82
CA VAL A 120 -34.03 5.12 -8.09
C VAL A 120 -32.75 5.66 -8.74
N ARG A 121 -31.59 5.23 -8.21
CA ARG A 121 -30.28 5.58 -8.77
C ARG A 121 -29.53 4.32 -9.11
N ALA A 122 -28.90 4.31 -10.26
CA ALA A 122 -27.99 3.27 -10.69
C ALA A 122 -26.67 3.92 -11.10
N ASN A 123 -25.55 3.42 -10.59
CA ASN A 123 -24.23 3.94 -10.93
C ASN A 123 -23.30 2.80 -11.34
N TYR A 124 -22.49 3.10 -12.32
CA TYR A 124 -21.34 2.32 -12.70
C TYR A 124 -20.11 3.21 -12.69
N SER A 125 -19.00 2.75 -12.15
CA SER A 125 -17.72 3.47 -12.25
C SER A 125 -16.55 2.53 -12.19
N GLN A 126 -15.50 2.88 -12.91
CA GLN A 126 -14.20 2.24 -12.77
C GLN A 126 -13.31 3.08 -11.87
N THR A 127 -12.60 2.41 -10.98
CA THR A 127 -11.58 3.00 -10.10
C THR A 127 -10.32 2.13 -10.09
N ILE A 128 -9.22 2.66 -9.58
CA ILE A 128 -7.97 1.92 -9.43
C ILE A 128 -7.50 1.93 -8.00
N ALA A 129 -7.03 0.77 -7.54
CA ALA A 129 -6.28 0.65 -6.30
C ALA A 129 -4.79 0.60 -6.61
N ARG A 130 -4.03 1.45 -5.93
CA ARG A 130 -2.59 1.53 -6.06
C ARG A 130 -1.94 0.85 -4.85
N PRO A 131 -0.90 0.05 -5.05
CA PRO A 131 -0.12 -0.47 -3.94
C PRO A 131 0.51 0.68 -3.15
N THR A 132 0.65 0.48 -1.86
CA THR A 132 1.36 1.40 -0.98
C THR A 132 2.87 1.27 -1.17
N PHE A 133 3.63 2.29 -0.77
CA PHE A 133 5.09 2.21 -0.81
C PHE A 133 5.63 1.01 -0.03
N ARG A 134 5.03 0.69 1.12
CA ARG A 134 5.43 -0.45 1.94
C ARG A 134 5.19 -1.80 1.25
N GLU A 135 4.11 -1.93 0.49
CA GLU A 135 3.81 -3.16 -0.26
C GLU A 135 4.76 -3.35 -1.43
N LEU A 136 5.24 -2.26 -2.05
CA LEU A 136 6.21 -2.29 -3.15
C LEU A 136 7.66 -2.38 -2.68
N ALA A 137 7.96 -1.88 -1.48
CA ALA A 137 9.32 -1.89 -0.98
C ALA A 137 9.82 -3.33 -0.75
N ALA A 138 10.98 -3.68 -1.28
CA ALA A 138 11.68 -4.92 -0.96
C ALA A 138 12.22 -4.89 0.49
N TYR A 139 11.32 -4.60 1.41
CA TYR A 139 11.56 -4.34 2.82
C TYR A 139 11.12 -5.54 3.65
N TYR A 140 12.00 -5.99 4.53
CA TYR A 140 11.76 -7.14 5.40
C TYR A 140 11.52 -6.66 6.83
N SER A 141 10.33 -6.88 7.36
CA SER A 141 10.00 -6.49 8.73
C SER A 141 9.28 -7.60 9.49
N TYR A 142 9.57 -7.71 10.78
CA TYR A 142 8.83 -8.59 11.68
C TYR A 142 7.57 -7.86 12.20
N ASP A 143 6.42 -8.50 12.04
CA ASP A 143 5.17 -8.01 12.63
C ASP A 143 4.86 -8.82 13.91
N PRO A 144 4.97 -8.22 15.09
CA PRO A 144 4.74 -8.91 16.35
C PRO A 144 3.26 -9.28 16.56
N THR A 145 2.33 -8.68 15.80
CA THR A 145 0.89 -8.95 15.94
C THR A 145 0.52 -10.31 15.36
N ILE A 146 1.14 -10.66 14.25
CA ILE A 146 0.92 -11.96 13.58
C ILE A 146 2.05 -12.96 13.89
N GLY A 147 3.15 -12.50 14.47
CA GLY A 147 4.30 -13.35 14.82
C GLY A 147 5.11 -13.81 13.60
N ASP A 148 5.06 -13.10 12.48
CA ASP A 148 5.67 -13.49 11.22
C ASP A 148 6.39 -12.33 10.56
N PHE A 149 7.18 -12.65 9.52
CA PHE A 149 7.89 -11.65 8.71
C PHE A 149 7.06 -11.26 7.51
N ILE A 150 7.03 -9.94 7.25
CA ILE A 150 6.38 -9.34 6.10
C ILE A 150 7.45 -8.82 5.15
N GLU A 151 7.31 -9.14 3.87
CA GLU A 151 8.14 -8.64 2.79
C GLU A 151 7.25 -7.98 1.73
N GLY A 152 7.61 -6.79 1.28
CA GLY A 152 6.94 -6.16 0.16
C GLY A 152 7.35 -6.80 -1.17
N ASN A 153 6.48 -6.63 -2.17
CA ASN A 153 6.70 -7.18 -3.51
C ASN A 153 6.82 -6.04 -4.53
N PRO A 154 8.03 -5.75 -5.04
CA PRO A 154 8.25 -4.69 -6.03
C PRO A 154 7.59 -4.97 -7.40
N LEU A 155 7.08 -6.18 -7.62
CA LEU A 155 6.39 -6.58 -8.86
C LEU A 155 4.87 -6.41 -8.79
N LEU A 156 4.32 -5.83 -7.72
CA LEU A 156 2.89 -5.55 -7.64
C LEU A 156 2.46 -4.58 -8.73
N GLN A 157 1.25 -4.78 -9.22
CA GLN A 157 0.61 -3.94 -10.23
C GLN A 157 -0.60 -3.22 -9.64
N MET A 158 -1.04 -2.18 -10.31
CA MET A 158 -2.29 -1.51 -9.98
C MET A 158 -3.47 -2.43 -10.31
N THR A 159 -4.52 -2.36 -9.48
CA THR A 159 -5.72 -3.17 -9.65
C THR A 159 -6.88 -2.31 -10.10
N GLY A 160 -7.46 -2.62 -11.24
CA GLY A 160 -8.70 -2.03 -11.71
C GLY A 160 -9.90 -2.61 -10.93
N ILE A 161 -10.85 -1.76 -10.58
CA ILE A 161 -12.05 -2.10 -9.82
C ILE A 161 -13.27 -1.57 -10.55
N ASP A 162 -14.20 -2.46 -10.89
CA ASP A 162 -15.51 -2.12 -11.41
C ASP A 162 -16.51 -2.01 -10.25
N ASN A 163 -17.14 -0.85 -10.13
CA ASN A 163 -18.11 -0.58 -9.08
C ASN A 163 -19.51 -0.48 -9.70
N TYR A 164 -20.44 -1.21 -9.14
CA TYR A 164 -21.85 -1.17 -9.47
C TYR A 164 -22.65 -0.84 -8.23
N ASP A 165 -23.47 0.20 -8.29
CA ASP A 165 -24.32 0.63 -7.20
C ASP A 165 -25.76 0.79 -7.68
N LEU A 166 -26.71 0.25 -6.91
CA LEU A 166 -28.14 0.45 -7.10
C LEU A 166 -28.77 0.90 -5.80
N ARG A 167 -29.39 2.08 -5.83
CA ARG A 167 -29.99 2.69 -4.67
C ARG A 167 -31.44 3.08 -4.93
N TRP A 168 -32.32 2.69 -4.00
CA TRP A 168 -33.69 3.09 -3.95
C TRP A 168 -33.93 3.95 -2.72
N GLU A 169 -34.50 5.15 -2.93
CA GLU A 169 -34.78 6.11 -1.89
C GLU A 169 -36.28 6.39 -1.85
N TRP A 170 -36.87 6.37 -0.67
CA TRP A 170 -38.24 6.74 -0.41
C TRP A 170 -38.27 7.76 0.73
N PHE A 171 -38.91 8.93 0.48
CA PHE A 171 -39.01 10.08 1.39
C PHE A 171 -40.43 10.23 1.94
#